data_10af40c9fbe9783df1d20a68c8c1c85c
#
_entry.id   10af40c9fbe9783df1d20a68c8c1c85c
#
_cell.length_a   1.000
_cell.length_b   1.000
_cell.length_c   1.000
_cell.angle_alpha   90.00
_cell.angle_beta   90.00
_cell.angle_gamma   90.00
#
_symmetry.space_group_name_H-M   'P 1'
#
loop_
_entity.id
_entity.type
_entity.pdbx_description
1 polymer ?
#
loop_
_entity_poly.entity_id
_entity_poly.type
_entity_poly.pdbx_seq_one_letter_code
_entity_poly.pdbx_strand_id
1 'polypeptide(L)'
;RTLAILAPTNKAASVLRGRGVAATTIHRILYTPVYAPEYEKIAEWLAGQGERPDVAELGLPEEALDKAQAFYRQHTSIPGALAAAGLRGSDFITGWKRREEPLDIGLIDEASMLDARQLDDLRDIFPMLVLFGDPAQLAPVKSAGEGEAAMVFEQLPEKRKLILHRVHRQSGDNPILDLAHALADPDLAFEQFERMVEAAAADDPRIVLAQRVDSDLMARSPVLVWRNATRIRLIAAFRAAHHAPDDDLLPGEPLMCDGIELPLKHRKKRLDLEARGLIKGAQAIYLGPGKSPGFARLHLMGSDDPRLSAASIIRIESPGEEEPFIPSAARMGATFLHGAAVTIHKAQGSQWPAVQVFAPDLYAAARAGRMDAGQPLWKRLAYVAITRAEERLIWVRRYALGRPKTPLGIEDLPSSVPAIGLTPPASSSNPEAPSP
;
A
#
# COMPACT_ATOMS: atom_id res chain seq x y z
N ARG A 1 7.46 -5.72 30.55
CA ARG A 1 7.50 -6.41 29.25
C ARG A 1 7.03 -5.45 28.17
N THR A 2 7.80 -5.31 27.09
CA THR A 2 7.47 -4.48 25.93
C THR A 2 6.71 -5.33 24.91
N LEU A 3 5.61 -4.77 24.40
CA LEU A 3 4.81 -5.37 23.31
C LEU A 3 4.87 -4.46 22.11
N ALA A 4 5.29 -4.98 20.96
CA ALA A 4 5.25 -4.28 19.68
C ALA A 4 4.28 -4.97 18.73
N ILE A 5 3.35 -4.22 18.16
CA ILE A 5 2.43 -4.70 17.12
C ILE A 5 2.88 -4.11 15.80
N LEU A 6 3.21 -4.98 14.85
CA LEU A 6 3.94 -4.63 13.64
C LEU A 6 3.22 -5.13 12.39
N ALA A 7 3.44 -4.43 11.29
CA ALA A 7 3.02 -4.90 9.97
C ALA A 7 4.10 -4.57 8.93
N PRO A 8 4.21 -5.33 7.83
CA PRO A 8 5.20 -5.09 6.78
C PRO A 8 4.99 -3.75 6.06
N THR A 9 3.76 -3.29 5.94
CA THR A 9 3.40 -2.10 5.18
C THR A 9 2.70 -1.03 6.03
N ASN A 10 2.83 0.23 5.61
CA ASN A 10 2.11 1.34 6.25
C ASN A 10 0.58 1.15 6.16
N LYS A 11 0.09 0.56 5.06
CA LYS A 11 -1.35 0.28 4.87
C LYS A 11 -1.87 -0.71 5.91
N ALA A 12 -1.21 -1.86 6.08
CA ALA A 12 -1.58 -2.86 7.07
C ALA A 12 -1.52 -2.27 8.50
N ALA A 13 -0.44 -1.55 8.83
CA ALA A 13 -0.36 -0.85 10.12
C ALA A 13 -1.47 0.18 10.32
N SER A 14 -1.90 0.89 9.27
CA SER A 14 -3.00 1.86 9.34
C SER A 14 -4.36 1.20 9.58
N VAL A 15 -4.63 0.07 8.93
CA VAL A 15 -5.86 -0.72 9.17
C VAL A 15 -5.98 -1.12 10.63
N LEU A 16 -4.87 -1.59 11.24
CA LEU A 16 -4.83 -1.93 12.66
C LEU A 16 -5.07 -0.69 13.54
N ARG A 17 -4.43 0.46 13.23
CA ARG A 17 -4.65 1.71 13.96
C ARG A 17 -6.09 2.21 13.87
N GLY A 18 -6.72 2.09 12.71
CA GLY A 18 -8.14 2.42 12.53
C GLY A 18 -9.09 1.57 13.39
N ARG A 19 -8.61 0.41 13.85
CA ARG A 19 -9.33 -0.47 14.81
C ARG A 19 -8.91 -0.27 16.27
N GLY A 20 -8.18 0.80 16.56
CA GLY A 20 -7.71 1.12 17.92
C GLY A 20 -6.45 0.36 18.38
N VAL A 21 -5.77 -0.36 17.47
CA VAL A 21 -4.54 -1.10 17.78
C VAL A 21 -3.32 -0.22 17.49
N ALA A 22 -2.45 0.00 18.47
CA ALA A 22 -1.23 0.81 18.34
C ALA A 22 -0.16 0.08 17.51
N ALA A 23 -0.36 -0.03 16.20
CA ALA A 23 0.53 -0.72 15.28
C ALA A 23 1.48 0.25 14.55
N THR A 24 2.68 -0.24 14.23
CA THR A 24 3.68 0.46 13.41
C THR A 24 4.27 -0.47 12.35
N THR A 25 5.14 0.04 11.47
CA THR A 25 5.80 -0.83 10.50
C THR A 25 7.04 -1.50 11.07
N ILE A 26 7.33 -2.70 10.60
CA ILE A 26 8.53 -3.46 10.94
C ILE A 26 9.78 -2.63 10.71
N HIS A 27 9.89 -1.99 9.56
CA HIS A 27 11.05 -1.16 9.21
C HIS A 27 11.31 -0.04 10.24
N ARG A 28 10.26 0.59 10.77
CA ARG A 28 10.39 1.66 11.77
C ARG A 28 10.90 1.18 13.12
N ILE A 29 10.66 -0.08 13.45
CA ILE A 29 11.14 -0.70 14.70
C ILE A 29 12.56 -1.26 14.53
N LEU A 30 12.83 -1.92 13.40
CA LEU A 30 14.09 -2.62 13.18
C LEU A 30 15.24 -1.72 12.77
N TYR A 31 14.98 -0.65 12.03
CA TYR A 31 16.04 0.10 11.37
C TYR A 31 16.03 1.58 11.71
N THR A 32 17.23 2.10 11.95
CA THR A 32 17.52 3.53 12.07
C THR A 32 18.31 3.97 10.83
N PRO A 33 17.98 5.11 10.20
CA PRO A 33 18.72 5.58 9.04
C PRO A 33 20.17 5.93 9.43
N VAL A 34 21.10 5.51 8.60
CA VAL A 34 22.51 5.93 8.64
C VAL A 34 22.68 7.00 7.59
N TYR A 35 23.19 8.12 8.01
CA TYR A 35 23.40 9.28 7.13
C TYR A 35 24.82 9.30 6.57
N ALA A 36 25.03 10.02 5.47
CA ALA A 36 26.36 10.24 4.90
C ALA A 36 27.29 10.90 5.92
N PRO A 37 28.63 10.61 5.90
CA PRO A 37 29.56 11.14 6.89
C PRO A 37 29.56 12.66 7.03
N GLU A 38 29.30 13.38 5.92
CA GLU A 38 29.17 14.84 5.89
C GLU A 38 28.01 15.33 6.74
N TYR A 39 26.95 14.54 6.84
CA TYR A 39 25.77 14.82 7.66
C TYR A 39 25.97 14.46 9.12
N GLU A 40 26.71 13.39 9.39
CA GLU A 40 27.07 13.04 10.75
C GLU A 40 27.90 14.16 11.39
N LYS A 41 28.87 14.73 10.66
CA LYS A 41 29.63 15.90 11.11
C LYS A 41 28.74 17.09 11.47
N ILE A 42 27.75 17.41 10.62
CA ILE A 42 26.80 18.50 10.92
C ILE A 42 25.91 18.13 12.12
N ALA A 43 25.47 16.86 12.21
CA ALA A 43 24.64 16.39 13.29
C ALA A 43 25.36 16.45 14.65
N GLU A 44 26.62 16.00 14.69
CA GLU A 44 27.48 16.06 15.87
C GLU A 44 27.75 17.49 16.32
N TRP A 45 28.06 18.39 15.37
CA TRP A 45 28.21 19.80 15.67
C TRP A 45 26.94 20.43 16.24
N LEU A 46 25.78 20.18 15.65
CA LEU A 46 24.49 20.66 16.15
C LEU A 46 24.18 20.13 17.56
N ALA A 47 24.57 18.88 17.84
CA ALA A 47 24.43 18.27 19.16
C ALA A 47 25.47 18.75 20.18
N GLY A 48 26.43 19.59 19.79
CA GLY A 48 27.51 20.06 20.64
C GLY A 48 28.64 19.07 20.89
N GLN A 49 28.73 18.04 20.03
CA GLN A 49 29.71 16.95 20.15
C GLN A 49 30.90 17.08 19.16
N GLY A 50 30.88 18.10 18.31
CA GLY A 50 31.91 18.32 17.27
C GLY A 50 32.12 19.80 16.93
N GLU A 51 33.15 20.06 16.11
CA GLU A 51 33.43 21.39 15.59
C GLU A 51 32.51 21.74 14.41
N ARG A 52 32.32 23.05 14.16
CA ARG A 52 31.55 23.53 13.00
C ARG A 52 32.20 23.04 11.71
N PRO A 53 31.52 22.29 10.85
CA PRO A 53 32.06 21.82 9.58
C PRO A 53 32.32 22.98 8.61
N ASP A 54 33.31 22.82 7.72
CA ASP A 54 33.56 23.75 6.64
C ASP A 54 32.52 23.59 5.53
N VAL A 55 31.78 24.66 5.26
CA VAL A 55 30.76 24.68 4.19
C VAL A 55 31.32 24.46 2.80
N ALA A 56 32.58 24.86 2.56
CA ALA A 56 33.21 24.65 1.26
C ALA A 56 33.53 23.17 0.99
N GLU A 57 33.97 22.41 2.00
CA GLU A 57 34.19 20.98 1.89
C GLU A 57 32.88 20.21 1.67
N LEU A 58 31.75 20.75 2.16
CA LEU A 58 30.43 20.14 2.05
C LEU A 58 29.67 20.54 0.78
N GLY A 59 30.21 21.46 -0.01
CA GLY A 59 29.54 22.02 -1.19
C GLY A 59 28.24 22.78 -0.86
N LEU A 60 28.13 23.33 0.37
CA LEU A 60 26.94 24.01 0.85
C LEU A 60 27.05 25.54 0.77
N PRO A 61 25.91 26.26 0.65
CA PRO A 61 25.90 27.70 0.81
C PRO A 61 26.36 28.12 2.22
N GLU A 62 27.10 29.21 2.33
CA GLU A 62 27.62 29.71 3.62
C GLU A 62 26.54 29.85 4.70
N GLU A 63 25.34 30.28 4.31
CA GLU A 63 24.20 30.44 5.24
C GLU A 63 23.54 29.12 5.68
N ALA A 64 23.89 27.99 5.08
CA ALA A 64 23.20 26.72 5.33
C ALA A 64 23.35 26.27 6.79
N LEU A 65 24.58 26.33 7.31
CA LEU A 65 24.86 25.92 8.69
C LEU A 65 24.21 26.87 9.72
N ASP A 66 24.14 28.17 9.44
CA ASP A 66 23.49 29.13 10.33
C ASP A 66 21.97 28.89 10.37
N LYS A 67 21.37 28.58 9.23
CA LYS A 67 19.96 28.16 9.17
C LYS A 67 19.70 26.86 9.92
N ALA A 68 20.61 25.89 9.80
CA ALA A 68 20.54 24.64 10.55
C ALA A 68 20.62 24.87 12.05
N GLN A 69 21.57 25.67 12.51
CA GLN A 69 21.75 25.97 13.93
C GLN A 69 20.57 26.75 14.52
N ALA A 70 20.07 27.75 13.80
CA ALA A 70 18.89 28.50 14.22
C ALA A 70 17.65 27.60 14.39
N PHE A 71 17.45 26.69 13.44
CA PHE A 71 16.37 25.71 13.52
C PHE A 71 16.56 24.73 14.69
N TYR A 72 17.77 24.21 14.89
CA TYR A 72 18.06 23.28 15.97
C TYR A 72 17.83 23.88 17.35
N ARG A 73 18.23 25.14 17.53
CA ARG A 73 17.98 25.88 18.81
C ARG A 73 16.48 26.00 19.14
N GLN A 74 15.63 26.12 18.14
CA GLN A 74 14.18 26.25 18.33
C GLN A 74 13.46 24.90 18.50
N HIS A 75 13.93 23.85 17.82
CA HIS A 75 13.16 22.61 17.65
C HIS A 75 13.87 21.36 18.15
N THR A 76 15.14 21.45 18.56
CA THR A 76 15.99 20.33 19.03
C THR A 76 15.93 19.08 18.13
N SER A 77 15.76 19.29 16.82
CA SER A 77 15.63 18.23 15.81
C SER A 77 16.76 18.31 14.79
N ILE A 78 17.73 17.41 14.86
CA ILE A 78 18.84 17.32 13.91
C ILE A 78 18.33 17.14 12.47
N PRO A 79 17.43 16.18 12.17
CA PRO A 79 16.90 16.05 10.83
C PRO A 79 16.17 17.29 10.33
N GLY A 80 15.49 18.01 11.22
CA GLY A 80 14.83 19.28 10.89
C GLY A 80 15.82 20.40 10.58
N ALA A 81 16.91 20.46 11.32
CA ALA A 81 17.99 21.43 11.10
C ALA A 81 18.70 21.18 9.76
N LEU A 82 19.01 19.93 9.44
CA LEU A 82 19.59 19.53 8.16
C LEU A 82 18.68 19.93 6.99
N ALA A 83 17.37 19.67 7.10
CA ALA A 83 16.39 20.07 6.08
C ALA A 83 16.29 21.60 5.94
N ALA A 84 16.44 22.37 7.02
CA ALA A 84 16.47 23.83 6.98
C ALA A 84 17.73 24.38 6.27
N ALA A 85 18.80 23.61 6.28
CA ALA A 85 20.03 23.89 5.51
C ALA A 85 19.89 23.53 4.01
N GLY A 86 18.74 23.07 3.56
CA GLY A 86 18.51 22.63 2.18
C GLY A 86 18.93 21.18 1.91
N LEU A 87 19.30 20.47 2.94
CA LEU A 87 19.79 19.11 2.91
C LEU A 87 18.60 18.16 3.09
N ARG A 88 18.25 17.40 2.06
CA ARG A 88 17.12 16.46 2.13
C ARG A 88 17.56 15.21 2.88
N GLY A 89 16.90 14.91 4.00
CA GLY A 89 17.26 13.76 4.82
C GLY A 89 17.21 12.41 4.06
N SER A 90 16.31 12.27 3.04
CA SER A 90 16.22 11.06 2.22
C SER A 90 17.39 10.89 1.25
N ASP A 91 17.98 11.97 0.75
CA ASP A 91 19.06 11.96 -0.24
C ASP A 91 20.40 11.55 0.41
N PHE A 92 20.43 11.43 1.73
CA PHE A 92 21.64 11.24 2.54
C PHE A 92 21.59 10.01 3.43
N ILE A 93 20.57 9.19 3.30
CA ILE A 93 20.54 7.87 3.89
C ILE A 93 21.44 6.98 3.05
N THR A 94 22.66 6.73 3.53
CA THR A 94 23.63 5.82 2.90
C THR A 94 23.36 4.37 3.27
N GLY A 95 22.55 4.14 4.31
CA GLY A 95 22.21 2.81 4.79
C GLY A 95 21.22 2.85 5.95
N TRP A 96 20.97 1.70 6.50
CA TRP A 96 20.11 1.51 7.64
C TRP A 96 20.85 0.71 8.70
N LYS A 97 20.93 1.25 9.92
CA LYS A 97 21.47 0.51 11.08
C LYS A 97 20.32 -0.23 11.75
N ARG A 98 20.53 -1.53 11.98
CA ARG A 98 19.59 -2.36 12.73
C ARG A 98 19.59 -1.96 14.21
N ARG A 99 18.41 -2.01 14.83
CA ARG A 99 18.29 -1.88 16.29
C ARG A 99 19.03 -3.01 16.97
N GLU A 100 19.76 -2.71 18.01
CA GLU A 100 20.49 -3.68 18.84
C GLU A 100 19.78 -3.96 20.18
N GLU A 101 18.92 -3.03 20.62
CA GLU A 101 18.19 -3.18 21.88
C GLU A 101 17.05 -4.19 21.75
N PRO A 102 17.04 -5.26 22.57
CA PRO A 102 15.98 -6.27 22.51
C PRO A 102 14.65 -5.73 23.00
N LEU A 103 13.57 -6.30 22.46
CA LEU A 103 12.18 -6.09 22.89
C LEU A 103 11.62 -7.45 23.33
N ASP A 104 10.51 -7.49 24.10
CA ASP A 104 10.06 -8.77 24.68
C ASP A 104 9.16 -9.56 23.70
N ILE A 105 8.12 -8.92 23.14
CA ILE A 105 7.10 -9.62 22.35
C ILE A 105 6.82 -8.83 21.07
N GLY A 106 6.89 -9.50 19.93
CA GLY A 106 6.46 -8.99 18.64
C GLY A 106 5.22 -9.72 18.12
N LEU A 107 4.15 -8.97 17.82
CA LEU A 107 2.99 -9.46 17.08
C LEU A 107 3.08 -8.90 15.66
N ILE A 108 3.18 -9.77 14.67
CA ILE A 108 3.38 -9.39 13.28
C ILE A 108 2.13 -9.74 12.48
N ASP A 109 1.43 -8.74 11.97
CA ASP A 109 0.31 -8.94 11.04
C ASP A 109 0.80 -8.93 9.58
N GLU A 110 0.08 -9.59 8.67
CA GLU A 110 0.45 -9.78 7.26
C GLU A 110 1.86 -10.39 7.07
N ALA A 111 2.24 -11.33 7.95
CA ALA A 111 3.58 -11.92 7.98
C ALA A 111 3.95 -12.73 6.72
N SER A 112 2.99 -13.07 5.85
CA SER A 112 3.23 -13.66 4.52
C SER A 112 4.10 -12.76 3.61
N MET A 113 4.13 -11.46 3.87
CA MET A 113 4.93 -10.48 3.12
C MET A 113 6.36 -10.32 3.66
N LEU A 114 6.76 -11.05 4.72
CA LEU A 114 8.11 -11.00 5.27
C LEU A 114 9.10 -11.75 4.39
N ASP A 115 10.24 -11.15 4.12
CA ASP A 115 11.39 -11.86 3.60
C ASP A 115 12.19 -12.54 4.71
N ALA A 116 13.12 -13.45 4.32
CA ALA A 116 13.92 -14.22 5.27
C ALA A 116 14.81 -13.32 6.14
N ARG A 117 15.39 -12.25 5.57
CA ARG A 117 16.23 -11.31 6.29
C ARG A 117 15.45 -10.54 7.35
N GLN A 118 14.26 -10.05 7.01
CA GLN A 118 13.38 -9.36 7.95
C GLN A 118 12.96 -10.29 9.09
N LEU A 119 12.69 -11.56 8.80
CA LEU A 119 12.36 -12.54 9.84
C LEU A 119 13.53 -12.78 10.79
N ASP A 120 14.75 -12.92 10.27
CA ASP A 120 15.93 -13.12 11.08
C ASP A 120 16.24 -11.88 11.94
N ASP A 121 16.14 -10.68 11.36
CA ASP A 121 16.27 -9.43 12.11
C ASP A 121 15.22 -9.30 13.23
N LEU A 122 13.98 -9.76 12.99
CA LEU A 122 12.95 -9.80 14.00
C LEU A 122 13.23 -10.80 15.11
N ARG A 123 13.77 -11.98 14.77
CA ARG A 123 14.17 -13.01 15.75
C ARG A 123 15.30 -12.57 16.67
N ASP A 124 16.21 -11.75 16.15
CA ASP A 124 17.31 -11.21 16.94
C ASP A 124 16.84 -10.16 17.96
N ILE A 125 15.75 -9.43 17.66
CA ILE A 125 15.21 -8.37 18.52
C ILE A 125 14.13 -8.88 19.48
N PHE A 126 13.33 -9.88 19.04
CA PHE A 126 12.21 -10.38 19.83
C PHE A 126 12.40 -11.84 20.21
N PRO A 127 12.58 -12.16 21.49
CA PRO A 127 12.62 -13.54 21.99
C PRO A 127 11.28 -14.29 21.79
N MET A 128 10.16 -13.54 21.67
CA MET A 128 8.86 -14.11 21.35
C MET A 128 8.23 -13.37 20.16
N LEU A 129 7.95 -14.14 19.10
CA LEU A 129 7.24 -13.66 17.92
C LEU A 129 5.95 -14.46 17.72
N VAL A 130 4.85 -13.74 17.45
CA VAL A 130 3.59 -14.31 16.98
C VAL A 130 3.31 -13.73 15.61
N LEU A 131 3.20 -14.60 14.61
CA LEU A 131 3.03 -14.24 13.22
C LEU A 131 1.59 -14.53 12.78
N PHE A 132 0.91 -13.51 12.28
CA PHE A 132 -0.40 -13.62 11.65
C PHE A 132 -0.24 -13.40 10.15
N GLY A 133 -0.85 -14.25 9.34
CA GLY A 133 -0.79 -14.08 7.90
C GLY A 133 -1.47 -15.22 7.16
N ASP A 134 -1.49 -15.10 5.87
CA ASP A 134 -2.15 -16.03 4.96
C ASP A 134 -1.11 -16.62 3.99
N PRO A 135 -0.80 -17.92 4.09
CA PRO A 135 0.19 -18.57 3.23
C PRO A 135 -0.22 -18.67 1.76
N ALA A 136 -1.50 -18.46 1.44
CA ALA A 136 -1.99 -18.45 0.06
C ALA A 136 -1.73 -17.11 -0.66
N GLN A 137 -1.36 -16.05 0.07
CA GLN A 137 -0.99 -14.77 -0.55
C GLN A 137 0.38 -14.82 -1.25
N LEU A 138 0.69 -13.76 -2.02
CA LEU A 138 1.96 -13.64 -2.71
C LEU A 138 3.14 -13.56 -1.73
N ALA A 139 4.22 -14.24 -2.09
CA ALA A 139 5.49 -14.11 -1.38
C ALA A 139 6.08 -12.68 -1.53
N PRO A 140 7.04 -12.30 -0.67
CA PRO A 140 7.72 -11.02 -0.78
C PRO A 140 8.35 -10.82 -2.16
N VAL A 141 8.29 -9.59 -2.68
CA VAL A 141 8.95 -9.25 -3.95
C VAL A 141 10.46 -9.28 -3.73
N LYS A 142 11.16 -10.09 -4.49
CA LYS A 142 12.62 -10.28 -4.38
C LYS A 142 13.39 -9.14 -5.02
N SER A 143 14.56 -8.85 -4.45
CA SER A 143 15.63 -8.12 -5.12
C SER A 143 16.31 -9.02 -6.16
N ALA A 144 16.77 -8.45 -7.27
CA ALA A 144 17.45 -9.22 -8.31
C ALA A 144 18.69 -9.92 -7.75
N GLY A 145 18.73 -11.27 -7.83
CA GLY A 145 19.86 -12.07 -7.41
C GLY A 145 19.65 -12.98 -6.17
N GLU A 146 18.50 -12.87 -5.49
CA GLU A 146 18.18 -13.75 -4.36
C GLU A 146 17.48 -15.05 -4.83
N GLY A 147 17.85 -16.20 -4.22
CA GLY A 147 17.26 -17.52 -4.48
C GLY A 147 15.76 -17.59 -4.17
N GLU A 148 15.08 -18.74 -4.35
CA GLU A 148 13.64 -18.87 -4.05
C GLU A 148 13.34 -18.48 -2.60
N ALA A 149 12.45 -17.51 -2.38
CA ALA A 149 12.01 -17.13 -1.05
C ALA A 149 11.03 -18.20 -0.53
N ALA A 150 11.48 -19.01 0.41
CA ALA A 150 10.54 -19.82 1.19
C ALA A 150 9.67 -18.87 2.03
N MET A 151 8.36 -19.10 2.04
CA MET A 151 7.48 -18.32 2.91
C MET A 151 7.83 -18.57 4.37
N VAL A 152 7.73 -17.53 5.18
CA VAL A 152 8.02 -17.58 6.62
C VAL A 152 7.30 -18.74 7.31
N PHE A 153 6.05 -19.00 6.93
CA PHE A 153 5.23 -20.08 7.52
C PHE A 153 5.73 -21.48 7.16
N GLU A 154 6.39 -21.68 6.01
CA GLU A 154 6.96 -22.99 5.62
C GLU A 154 8.13 -23.37 6.48
N GLN A 155 8.86 -22.38 7.00
CA GLN A 155 10.03 -22.60 7.88
C GLN A 155 9.64 -22.97 9.32
N LEU A 156 8.35 -22.81 9.70
CA LEU A 156 7.91 -23.12 11.05
C LEU A 156 7.50 -24.58 11.20
N PRO A 157 7.85 -25.24 12.34
CA PRO A 157 7.36 -26.57 12.63
C PRO A 157 5.85 -26.61 12.76
N GLU A 158 5.18 -27.68 12.30
CA GLU A 158 3.72 -27.83 12.34
C GLU A 158 3.12 -27.59 13.72
N LYS A 159 3.78 -28.08 14.79
CA LYS A 159 3.35 -27.87 16.17
C LYS A 159 3.27 -26.41 16.63
N ARG A 160 3.84 -25.49 15.86
CA ARG A 160 3.82 -24.04 16.12
C ARG A 160 2.88 -23.29 15.19
N LYS A 161 2.17 -24.00 14.30
CA LYS A 161 1.19 -23.43 13.38
C LYS A 161 -0.21 -23.64 13.94
N LEU A 162 -0.99 -22.57 13.93
CA LEU A 162 -2.42 -22.58 14.23
C LEU A 162 -3.17 -22.05 13.02
N ILE A 163 -4.18 -22.79 12.57
CA ILE A 163 -4.98 -22.42 11.42
C ILE A 163 -6.35 -21.95 11.90
N LEU A 164 -6.73 -20.74 11.50
CA LEU A 164 -8.06 -20.19 11.75
C LEU A 164 -8.95 -20.52 10.55
N HIS A 165 -9.96 -21.38 10.78
CA HIS A 165 -10.87 -21.84 9.72
C HIS A 165 -12.10 -20.96 9.56
N ARG A 166 -12.47 -20.18 10.59
CA ARG A 166 -13.67 -19.35 10.55
C ARG A 166 -13.41 -18.02 9.87
N VAL A 167 -14.13 -17.76 8.77
CA VAL A 167 -14.10 -16.47 8.06
C VAL A 167 -15.14 -15.55 8.68
N HIS A 168 -14.71 -14.34 9.13
CA HIS A 168 -15.59 -13.36 9.76
C HIS A 168 -15.92 -12.16 8.85
N ARG A 169 -15.22 -12.00 7.73
CA ARG A 169 -15.37 -10.83 6.84
C ARG A 169 -16.60 -10.88 5.96
N GLN A 170 -17.07 -12.07 5.67
CA GLN A 170 -18.19 -12.30 4.74
C GLN A 170 -19.13 -13.29 5.38
N SER A 171 -20.44 -13.04 5.29
CA SER A 171 -21.47 -14.00 5.68
C SER A 171 -21.28 -15.29 4.90
N GLY A 172 -21.45 -16.44 5.55
CA GLY A 172 -21.32 -17.76 4.93
C GLY A 172 -22.05 -17.83 3.58
N ASP A 173 -21.55 -18.66 2.68
CA ASP A 173 -22.02 -18.82 1.30
C ASP A 173 -21.58 -17.67 0.37
N ASN A 174 -20.25 -17.47 0.25
CA ASN A 174 -19.68 -16.48 -0.66
C ASN A 174 -18.92 -17.14 -1.81
N PRO A 175 -19.45 -17.16 -3.04
CA PRO A 175 -18.84 -17.79 -4.18
C PRO A 175 -17.48 -17.20 -4.56
N ILE A 176 -17.18 -15.96 -4.18
CA ILE A 176 -15.87 -15.35 -4.36
C ILE A 176 -14.81 -16.07 -3.50
N LEU A 177 -15.17 -16.43 -2.25
CA LEU A 177 -14.29 -17.20 -1.37
C LEU A 177 -14.13 -18.65 -1.84
N ASP A 178 -15.21 -19.26 -2.35
CA ASP A 178 -15.15 -20.62 -2.86
C ASP A 178 -14.17 -20.72 -4.05
N LEU A 179 -14.19 -19.74 -4.94
CA LEU A 179 -13.20 -19.62 -6.02
C LEU A 179 -11.78 -19.41 -5.47
N ALA A 180 -11.61 -18.58 -4.43
CA ALA A 180 -10.31 -18.37 -3.82
C ALA A 180 -9.78 -19.66 -3.17
N HIS A 181 -10.64 -20.41 -2.46
CA HIS A 181 -10.26 -21.67 -1.82
C HIS A 181 -9.92 -22.76 -2.84
N ALA A 182 -10.59 -22.81 -3.99
CA ALA A 182 -10.28 -23.76 -5.05
C ALA A 182 -8.84 -23.63 -5.57
N LEU A 183 -8.24 -22.44 -5.50
CA LEU A 183 -6.85 -22.18 -5.90
C LEU A 183 -5.82 -22.90 -5.02
N ALA A 184 -6.23 -23.42 -3.86
CA ALA A 184 -5.36 -24.22 -2.99
C ALA A 184 -5.10 -25.63 -3.55
N ASP A 185 -5.93 -26.12 -4.48
CA ASP A 185 -5.72 -27.41 -5.15
C ASP A 185 -4.43 -27.35 -6.02
N PRO A 186 -3.38 -28.16 -5.72
CA PRO A 186 -2.12 -28.10 -6.45
C PRO A 186 -2.28 -28.51 -7.92
N ASP A 187 -3.23 -29.36 -8.24
CA ASP A 187 -3.43 -29.94 -9.58
C ASP A 187 -4.36 -29.09 -10.46
N LEU A 188 -4.98 -28.06 -9.91
CA LEU A 188 -5.90 -27.19 -10.64
C LEU A 188 -5.17 -26.42 -11.76
N ALA A 189 -5.53 -26.66 -13.01
CA ALA A 189 -5.06 -25.92 -14.17
C ALA A 189 -5.82 -24.60 -14.35
N PHE A 190 -5.21 -23.63 -15.05
CA PHE A 190 -5.83 -22.31 -15.28
C PHE A 190 -7.16 -22.42 -16.04
N GLU A 191 -7.23 -23.26 -17.07
CA GLU A 191 -8.43 -23.46 -17.87
C GLU A 191 -9.57 -24.14 -17.09
N GLN A 192 -9.24 -24.99 -16.12
CA GLN A 192 -10.23 -25.56 -15.20
C GLN A 192 -10.77 -24.48 -14.26
N PHE A 193 -9.88 -23.65 -13.72
CA PHE A 193 -10.29 -22.53 -12.88
C PHE A 193 -11.18 -21.54 -13.64
N GLU A 194 -10.88 -21.21 -14.90
CA GLU A 194 -11.77 -20.36 -15.72
C GLU A 194 -13.17 -20.97 -15.89
N ARG A 195 -13.27 -22.30 -16.07
CA ARG A 195 -14.59 -22.97 -16.12
C ARG A 195 -15.33 -22.87 -14.77
N MET A 196 -14.61 -22.93 -13.65
CA MET A 196 -15.24 -22.72 -12.33
C MET A 196 -15.76 -21.30 -12.19
N VAL A 197 -15.00 -20.29 -12.65
CA VAL A 197 -15.47 -18.90 -12.66
C VAL A 197 -16.70 -18.74 -13.58
N GLU A 198 -16.73 -19.41 -14.73
CA GLU A 198 -17.90 -19.42 -15.63
C GLU A 198 -19.13 -20.02 -14.96
N ALA A 199 -18.99 -21.17 -14.32
CA ALA A 199 -20.09 -21.82 -13.60
C ALA A 199 -20.59 -20.92 -12.45
N ALA A 200 -19.69 -20.40 -11.62
CA ALA A 200 -20.05 -19.51 -10.53
C ALA A 200 -20.76 -18.22 -11.03
N ALA A 201 -20.34 -17.66 -12.16
CA ALA A 201 -20.99 -16.49 -12.76
C ALA A 201 -22.39 -16.78 -13.33
N ALA A 202 -22.68 -18.05 -13.69
CA ALA A 202 -24.02 -18.45 -14.10
C ALA A 202 -24.98 -18.57 -12.91
N ASP A 203 -24.45 -18.92 -11.75
CA ASP A 203 -25.23 -19.19 -10.53
C ASP A 203 -25.38 -18.00 -9.60
N ASP A 204 -24.41 -17.07 -9.61
CA ASP A 204 -24.38 -15.95 -8.63
C ASP A 204 -23.99 -14.61 -9.28
N PRO A 205 -24.82 -13.55 -9.13
CA PRO A 205 -24.58 -12.24 -9.71
C PRO A 205 -23.39 -11.47 -9.11
N ARG A 206 -22.83 -11.95 -8.00
CA ARG A 206 -21.61 -11.37 -7.41
C ARG A 206 -20.37 -11.67 -8.26
N ILE A 207 -20.45 -12.67 -9.14
CA ILE A 207 -19.39 -13.00 -10.09
C ILE A 207 -19.85 -12.67 -11.50
N VAL A 208 -19.09 -11.86 -12.19
CA VAL A 208 -19.41 -11.37 -13.53
C VAL A 208 -18.31 -11.73 -14.52
N LEU A 209 -18.68 -12.38 -15.63
CA LEU A 209 -17.78 -12.55 -16.75
C LEU A 209 -17.88 -11.36 -17.69
N ALA A 210 -16.77 -10.65 -17.88
CA ALA A 210 -16.69 -9.50 -18.77
C ALA A 210 -15.78 -9.77 -19.97
N GLN A 211 -16.23 -9.39 -21.16
CA GLN A 211 -15.40 -9.42 -22.36
C GLN A 211 -14.52 -8.17 -22.51
N ARG A 212 -14.80 -7.13 -21.73
CA ARG A 212 -14.10 -5.83 -21.75
C ARG A 212 -13.95 -5.31 -20.35
N VAL A 213 -12.88 -4.56 -20.12
CA VAL A 213 -12.70 -3.75 -18.92
C VAL A 213 -13.77 -2.67 -18.92
N ASP A 214 -14.45 -2.49 -17.79
CA ASP A 214 -15.43 -1.42 -17.58
C ASP A 214 -14.69 -0.14 -17.17
N SER A 215 -14.72 0.87 -18.06
CA SER A 215 -14.04 2.15 -17.84
C SER A 215 -14.74 3.00 -16.78
N ASP A 216 -16.06 2.92 -16.63
CA ASP A 216 -16.77 3.66 -15.58
C ASP A 216 -16.38 3.13 -14.19
N LEU A 217 -16.29 1.81 -14.06
CA LEU A 217 -15.81 1.19 -12.81
C LEU A 217 -14.35 1.54 -12.50
N MET A 218 -13.47 1.63 -13.51
CA MET A 218 -12.06 2.01 -13.32
C MET A 218 -11.89 3.38 -12.63
N ALA A 219 -12.85 4.28 -12.77
CA ALA A 219 -12.84 5.59 -12.12
C ALA A 219 -12.96 5.50 -10.59
N ARG A 220 -13.47 4.39 -10.04
CA ARG A 220 -13.74 4.22 -8.60
C ARG A 220 -13.04 2.99 -8.01
N SER A 221 -12.80 1.98 -8.84
CA SER A 221 -12.19 0.72 -8.44
C SER A 221 -11.19 0.27 -9.51
N PRO A 222 -9.94 0.02 -9.16
CA PRO A 222 -8.91 -0.27 -10.16
C PRO A 222 -9.13 -1.63 -10.83
N VAL A 223 -8.61 -1.74 -12.05
CA VAL A 223 -8.37 -3.05 -12.65
C VAL A 223 -7.10 -3.65 -12.07
N LEU A 224 -7.19 -4.88 -11.59
CA LEU A 224 -6.04 -5.60 -11.05
C LEU A 224 -5.33 -6.38 -12.17
N VAL A 225 -4.06 -6.10 -12.34
CA VAL A 225 -3.19 -6.69 -13.36
C VAL A 225 -1.92 -7.27 -12.74
N TRP A 226 -1.26 -8.17 -13.44
CA TRP A 226 0.04 -8.67 -12.99
C TRP A 226 1.19 -7.75 -13.44
N ARG A 227 1.25 -7.41 -14.73
CA ARG A 227 2.39 -6.73 -15.34
C ARG A 227 2.25 -5.20 -15.33
N ASN A 228 3.35 -4.52 -15.04
CA ASN A 228 3.38 -3.05 -15.07
C ASN A 228 3.08 -2.50 -16.46
N ALA A 229 3.58 -3.15 -17.53
CA ALA A 229 3.28 -2.75 -18.90
C ALA A 229 1.77 -2.82 -19.22
N THR A 230 1.05 -3.83 -18.71
CA THR A 230 -0.41 -3.93 -18.86
C THR A 230 -1.10 -2.80 -18.10
N ARG A 231 -0.64 -2.49 -16.89
CA ARG A 231 -1.15 -1.39 -16.07
C ARG A 231 -1.07 -0.05 -16.82
N ILE A 232 0.11 0.28 -17.33
CA ILE A 232 0.36 1.55 -18.06
C ILE A 232 -0.53 1.63 -19.31
N ARG A 233 -0.63 0.56 -20.10
CA ARG A 233 -1.49 0.52 -21.28
C ARG A 233 -2.97 0.72 -20.96
N LEU A 234 -3.47 0.10 -19.91
CA LEU A 234 -4.85 0.26 -19.48
C LEU A 234 -5.13 1.68 -18.97
N ILE A 235 -4.20 2.29 -18.25
CA ILE A 235 -4.31 3.69 -17.82
C ILE A 235 -4.34 4.62 -19.03
N ALA A 236 -3.44 4.45 -19.99
CA ALA A 236 -3.43 5.25 -21.22
C ALA A 236 -4.74 5.10 -22.01
N ALA A 237 -5.24 3.87 -22.15
CA ALA A 237 -6.53 3.61 -22.80
C ALA A 237 -7.71 4.23 -22.04
N PHE A 238 -7.72 4.17 -20.71
CA PHE A 238 -8.71 4.82 -19.85
C PHE A 238 -8.73 6.34 -20.07
N ARG A 239 -7.56 6.98 -19.98
CA ARG A 239 -7.45 8.43 -20.18
C ARG A 239 -7.87 8.86 -21.57
N ALA A 240 -7.46 8.13 -22.61
CA ALA A 240 -7.90 8.39 -23.98
C ALA A 240 -9.41 8.22 -24.15
N ALA A 241 -10.01 7.20 -23.52
CA ALA A 241 -11.48 6.98 -23.59
C ALA A 241 -12.29 8.10 -22.93
N HIS A 242 -11.74 8.74 -21.89
CA HIS A 242 -12.33 9.90 -21.22
C HIS A 242 -11.87 11.25 -21.80
N HIS A 243 -11.14 11.24 -22.92
CA HIS A 243 -10.60 12.46 -23.56
C HIS A 243 -9.74 13.32 -22.62
N ALA A 244 -9.03 12.68 -21.68
CA ALA A 244 -8.12 13.37 -20.79
C ALA A 244 -6.92 13.93 -21.57
N PRO A 245 -6.49 15.18 -21.31
CA PRO A 245 -5.33 15.76 -21.94
C PRO A 245 -4.04 15.02 -21.53
N ASP A 246 -3.03 15.02 -22.40
CA ASP A 246 -1.77 14.32 -22.11
C ASP A 246 -1.02 14.97 -20.94
N ASP A 247 -1.14 16.29 -20.78
CA ASP A 247 -0.36 17.13 -19.88
C ASP A 247 -1.10 17.59 -18.61
N ASP A 248 -2.34 17.15 -18.38
CA ASP A 248 -3.12 17.51 -17.20
C ASP A 248 -4.07 16.38 -16.78
N LEU A 249 -4.65 16.51 -15.59
CA LEU A 249 -5.66 15.59 -15.04
C LEU A 249 -7.05 16.19 -15.12
N LEU A 250 -8.02 15.35 -15.46
CA LEU A 250 -9.43 15.69 -15.32
C LEU A 250 -9.90 15.48 -13.89
N PRO A 251 -10.75 16.39 -13.34
CA PRO A 251 -11.47 16.10 -12.11
C PRO A 251 -12.25 14.78 -12.23
N GLY A 252 -12.11 13.92 -11.22
CA GLY A 252 -12.69 12.57 -11.23
C GLY A 252 -11.69 11.47 -11.58
N GLU A 253 -10.48 11.77 -12.07
CA GLU A 253 -9.45 10.75 -12.28
C GLU A 253 -8.99 10.14 -10.95
N PRO A 254 -8.88 8.79 -10.89
CA PRO A 254 -8.40 8.09 -9.70
C PRO A 254 -6.89 8.17 -9.56
N LEU A 255 -6.43 8.34 -8.34
CA LEU A 255 -5.02 8.39 -7.97
C LEU A 255 -4.74 7.37 -6.86
N MET A 256 -3.50 6.89 -6.82
CA MET A 256 -3.01 6.04 -5.73
C MET A 256 -1.75 6.66 -5.13
N CYS A 257 -1.75 6.88 -3.83
CA CYS A 257 -0.60 7.42 -3.12
C CYS A 257 0.56 6.41 -3.11
N ASP A 258 1.71 6.81 -3.62
CA ASP A 258 2.93 6.00 -3.62
C ASP A 258 3.88 6.35 -2.45
N GLY A 259 3.65 7.48 -1.80
CA GLY A 259 4.38 7.92 -0.61
C GLY A 259 4.16 9.39 -0.29
N ILE A 260 4.67 9.84 0.85
CA ILE A 260 4.64 11.24 1.27
C ILE A 260 6.05 11.66 1.61
N GLU A 261 6.58 12.62 0.85
CA GLU A 261 7.87 13.25 1.09
C GLU A 261 7.65 14.73 1.45
N LEU A 262 7.62 15.03 2.72
CA LEU A 262 7.51 16.40 3.22
C LEU A 262 8.74 16.74 4.06
N PRO A 263 9.22 18.02 3.99
CA PRO A 263 10.29 18.48 4.87
C PRO A 263 9.95 18.23 6.33
N LEU A 264 10.95 17.94 7.14
CA LEU A 264 10.77 17.63 8.57
C LEU A 264 10.10 18.77 9.36
N LYS A 265 10.30 20.03 8.94
CA LYS A 265 9.54 21.19 9.48
C LYS A 265 8.02 21.04 9.33
N HIS A 266 7.56 20.19 8.41
CA HIS A 266 6.15 19.88 8.18
C HIS A 266 5.73 18.52 8.79
N ARG A 267 6.48 17.99 9.78
CA ARG A 267 6.17 16.70 10.44
C ARG A 267 4.73 16.65 10.97
N LYS A 268 4.25 17.74 11.59
CA LYS A 268 2.85 17.81 12.05
C LYS A 268 1.87 17.65 10.89
N LYS A 269 2.13 18.34 9.77
CA LYS A 269 1.30 18.23 8.55
C LYS A 269 1.34 16.83 7.96
N ARG A 270 2.50 16.17 7.95
CA ARG A 270 2.62 14.78 7.52
C ARG A 270 1.80 13.84 8.41
N LEU A 271 1.92 13.98 9.73
CA LEU A 271 1.15 13.19 10.69
C LEU A 271 -0.36 13.43 10.55
N ASP A 272 -0.77 14.67 10.30
CA ASP A 272 -2.17 15.00 10.04
C ASP A 272 -2.68 14.32 8.76
N LEU A 273 -1.93 14.38 7.65
CA LEU A 273 -2.28 13.70 6.41
C LEU A 273 -2.35 12.17 6.59
N GLU A 274 -1.38 11.59 7.31
CA GLU A 274 -1.36 10.16 7.61
C GLU A 274 -2.54 9.77 8.53
N ALA A 275 -2.89 10.59 9.50
CA ALA A 275 -4.03 10.38 10.40
C ALA A 275 -5.36 10.43 9.65
N ARG A 276 -5.49 11.29 8.64
CA ARG A 276 -6.64 11.35 7.73
C ARG A 276 -6.69 10.19 6.74
N GLY A 277 -5.69 9.31 6.74
CA GLY A 277 -5.62 8.12 5.89
C GLY A 277 -4.82 8.30 4.61
N LEU A 278 -4.17 9.45 4.37
CA LEU A 278 -3.27 9.61 3.24
C LEU A 278 -1.94 8.92 3.54
N ILE A 279 -1.83 7.67 3.12
CA ILE A 279 -0.69 6.80 3.31
C ILE A 279 -0.34 6.11 2.00
N LYS A 280 0.82 5.49 1.90
CA LYS A 280 1.17 4.66 0.73
C LYS A 280 0.10 3.59 0.49
N GLY A 281 -0.41 3.52 -0.74
CA GLY A 281 -1.52 2.65 -1.14
C GLY A 281 -2.91 3.22 -0.90
N ALA A 282 -3.04 4.44 -0.35
CA ALA A 282 -4.33 5.12 -0.24
C ALA A 282 -4.83 5.54 -1.62
N GLN A 283 -6.12 5.32 -1.86
CA GLN A 283 -6.79 5.75 -3.07
C GLN A 283 -7.39 7.14 -2.89
N ALA A 284 -7.20 7.99 -3.87
CA ALA A 284 -7.76 9.33 -3.91
C ALA A 284 -8.38 9.62 -5.29
N ILE A 285 -9.31 10.55 -5.32
CA ILE A 285 -9.86 11.08 -6.57
C ILE A 285 -9.39 12.54 -6.72
N TYR A 286 -8.88 12.86 -7.89
CA TYR A 286 -8.47 14.23 -8.22
C TYR A 286 -9.69 15.14 -8.38
N LEU A 287 -9.71 16.25 -7.64
CA LEU A 287 -10.81 17.23 -7.68
C LEU A 287 -10.43 18.51 -8.42
N GLY A 288 -9.18 18.65 -8.81
CA GLY A 288 -8.65 19.83 -9.48
C GLY A 288 -7.43 20.43 -8.77
N PRO A 289 -6.83 21.48 -9.35
CA PRO A 289 -5.69 22.17 -8.77
C PRO A 289 -6.06 22.82 -7.44
N GLY A 290 -5.09 22.90 -6.53
CA GLY A 290 -5.22 23.60 -5.26
C GLY A 290 -5.06 25.11 -5.41
N LYS A 291 -5.19 25.84 -4.30
CA LYS A 291 -5.00 27.31 -4.28
C LYS A 291 -3.55 27.74 -4.52
N SER A 292 -2.60 26.90 -4.13
CA SER A 292 -1.17 27.17 -4.30
C SER A 292 -0.57 26.32 -5.43
N PRO A 293 0.43 26.80 -6.18
CA PRO A 293 1.11 26.01 -7.19
C PRO A 293 1.67 24.71 -6.59
N GLY A 294 1.54 23.61 -7.32
CA GLY A 294 1.96 22.28 -6.87
C GLY A 294 1.03 21.62 -5.84
N PHE A 295 -0.10 22.25 -5.49
CA PHE A 295 -1.13 21.63 -4.64
C PHE A 295 -2.25 21.03 -5.50
N ALA A 296 -2.74 19.88 -5.10
CA ALA A 296 -3.96 19.28 -5.64
C ALA A 296 -5.05 19.22 -4.56
N ARG A 297 -6.29 19.39 -5.00
CA ARG A 297 -7.48 19.08 -4.20
C ARG A 297 -7.82 17.62 -4.45
N LEU A 298 -8.03 16.88 -3.41
CA LEU A 298 -8.19 15.43 -3.43
C LEU A 298 -9.40 15.03 -2.60
N HIS A 299 -10.08 13.97 -3.03
CA HIS A 299 -11.05 13.23 -2.22
C HIS A 299 -10.43 11.88 -1.86
N LEU A 300 -10.18 11.65 -0.59
CA LEU A 300 -9.54 10.45 -0.09
C LEU A 300 -10.59 9.35 0.14
N MET A 301 -10.50 8.27 -0.60
CA MET A 301 -11.46 7.18 -0.50
C MET A 301 -11.33 6.45 0.84
N GLY A 302 -12.47 6.17 1.48
CA GLY A 302 -12.51 5.48 2.76
C GLY A 302 -12.03 6.30 3.97
N SER A 303 -12.00 7.63 3.87
CA SER A 303 -11.69 8.55 4.97
C SER A 303 -12.95 9.21 5.52
N ASP A 304 -13.03 9.38 6.84
CA ASP A 304 -14.12 10.12 7.50
C ASP A 304 -14.09 11.62 7.15
N ASP A 305 -12.90 12.18 6.87
CA ASP A 305 -12.70 13.53 6.36
C ASP A 305 -12.01 13.46 4.99
N PRO A 306 -12.78 13.16 3.93
CA PRO A 306 -12.21 12.76 2.64
C PRO A 306 -11.63 13.93 1.83
N ARG A 307 -12.09 15.17 2.04
CA ARG A 307 -11.65 16.31 1.22
C ARG A 307 -10.42 16.98 1.80
N LEU A 308 -9.32 16.96 1.07
CA LEU A 308 -8.07 17.60 1.49
C LEU A 308 -7.40 18.34 0.33
N SER A 309 -6.50 19.24 0.67
CA SER A 309 -5.57 19.87 -0.27
C SER A 309 -4.15 19.62 0.19
N ALA A 310 -3.33 19.03 -0.66
CA ALA A 310 -1.95 18.68 -0.35
C ALA A 310 -1.01 19.05 -1.49
N ALA A 311 0.25 19.39 -1.14
CA ALA A 311 1.32 19.43 -2.11
C ALA A 311 1.46 18.04 -2.72
N SER A 312 1.34 17.94 -4.04
CA SER A 312 1.20 16.66 -4.73
C SER A 312 2.16 16.58 -5.91
N ILE A 313 2.84 15.45 -6.01
CA ILE A 313 3.64 15.05 -7.16
C ILE A 313 2.86 13.95 -7.86
N ILE A 314 2.27 14.26 -9.01
CA ILE A 314 1.43 13.32 -9.74
C ILE A 314 2.21 12.81 -10.95
N ARG A 315 2.35 11.50 -11.05
CA ARG A 315 3.09 10.84 -12.12
C ARG A 315 2.12 10.07 -13.00
N ILE A 316 2.08 10.46 -14.27
CA ILE A 316 1.33 9.75 -15.31
C ILE A 316 2.35 9.08 -16.21
N GLU A 317 2.35 7.75 -16.20
CA GLU A 317 3.26 6.94 -17.01
C GLU A 317 2.64 6.69 -18.37
N SER A 318 3.40 6.89 -19.43
CA SER A 318 2.99 6.60 -20.81
C SER A 318 3.73 5.38 -21.37
N PRO A 319 3.12 4.60 -22.29
CA PRO A 319 3.78 3.45 -22.89
C PRO A 319 5.04 3.87 -23.66
N GLY A 320 6.18 3.30 -23.31
CA GLY A 320 7.47 3.54 -23.99
C GLY A 320 8.23 4.78 -23.49
N GLU A 321 7.74 5.51 -22.51
CA GLU A 321 8.49 6.61 -21.87
C GLU A 321 9.24 6.09 -20.63
N GLU A 322 10.52 6.46 -20.52
CA GLU A 322 11.36 6.08 -19.36
C GLU A 322 11.02 6.92 -18.13
N GLU A 323 10.67 8.19 -18.31
CA GLU A 323 10.29 9.09 -17.22
C GLU A 323 8.80 9.43 -17.28
N PRO A 324 8.06 9.28 -16.17
CA PRO A 324 6.66 9.64 -16.13
C PRO A 324 6.48 11.16 -16.17
N PHE A 325 5.50 11.63 -16.91
CA PHE A 325 5.10 13.02 -16.93
C PHE A 325 4.57 13.46 -15.53
N ILE A 326 4.91 14.68 -15.11
CA ILE A 326 4.52 15.25 -13.83
C ILE A 326 3.69 16.52 -14.07
N PRO A 327 2.35 16.46 -14.00
CA PRO A 327 1.47 17.60 -14.32
C PRO A 327 1.57 18.78 -13.34
N SER A 328 1.97 18.54 -12.10
CA SER A 328 2.10 19.61 -11.10
C SER A 328 3.49 19.64 -10.48
N ALA A 329 4.18 20.77 -10.62
CA ALA A 329 5.55 20.96 -10.18
C ALA A 329 5.67 21.20 -8.67
N ALA A 330 5.25 20.25 -7.85
CA ALA A 330 5.62 20.22 -6.44
C ALA A 330 6.99 19.54 -6.31
N ARG A 331 7.95 20.19 -5.68
CA ARG A 331 9.26 19.58 -5.41
C ARG A 331 9.20 18.54 -4.30
N MET A 332 8.25 18.69 -3.37
CA MET A 332 8.02 17.80 -2.23
C MET A 332 6.52 17.75 -1.94
N GLY A 333 6.00 16.58 -1.65
CA GLY A 333 4.58 16.40 -1.38
C GLY A 333 4.18 14.94 -1.28
N ALA A 334 2.88 14.68 -1.38
CA ALA A 334 2.37 13.35 -1.59
C ALA A 334 2.59 12.95 -3.05
N THR A 335 3.26 11.83 -3.27
CA THR A 335 3.49 11.28 -4.61
C THR A 335 2.34 10.36 -4.98
N PHE A 336 1.78 10.54 -6.17
CA PHE A 336 0.68 9.76 -6.69
C PHE A 336 1.04 9.14 -8.05
N LEU A 337 0.59 7.91 -8.24
CA LEU A 337 0.46 7.25 -9.53
C LEU A 337 -1.02 7.25 -9.93
N HIS A 338 -1.29 7.11 -11.21
CA HIS A 338 -2.67 6.96 -11.67
C HIS A 338 -3.30 5.67 -11.16
N GLY A 339 -4.53 5.76 -10.62
CA GLY A 339 -5.16 4.69 -9.86
C GLY A 339 -6.14 3.80 -10.63
N ALA A 340 -6.41 4.05 -11.92
CA ALA A 340 -7.39 3.28 -12.70
C ALA A 340 -7.00 1.81 -12.92
N ALA A 341 -5.72 1.49 -12.91
CA ALA A 341 -5.21 0.12 -12.91
C ALA A 341 -4.05 -0.02 -11.93
N VAL A 342 -3.98 -1.14 -11.23
CA VAL A 342 -3.00 -1.40 -10.17
C VAL A 342 -2.46 -2.81 -10.32
N THR A 343 -1.17 -3.01 -10.05
CA THR A 343 -0.63 -4.37 -10.00
C THR A 343 -1.15 -5.12 -8.78
N ILE A 344 -1.41 -6.41 -8.94
CA ILE A 344 -1.92 -7.27 -7.86
C ILE A 344 -1.02 -7.20 -6.62
N HIS A 345 0.30 -7.10 -6.81
CA HIS A 345 1.25 -6.90 -5.72
C HIS A 345 1.01 -5.61 -4.92
N LYS A 346 0.74 -4.49 -5.61
CA LYS A 346 0.43 -3.21 -4.95
C LYS A 346 -0.98 -3.18 -4.34
N ALA A 347 -1.87 -4.06 -4.78
CA ALA A 347 -3.23 -4.19 -4.25
C ALA A 347 -3.31 -4.94 -2.91
N GLN A 348 -2.23 -5.61 -2.50
CA GLN A 348 -2.19 -6.30 -1.20
C GLN A 348 -2.50 -5.34 -0.05
N GLY A 349 -3.32 -5.80 0.90
CA GLY A 349 -3.81 -4.98 2.01
C GLY A 349 -4.89 -3.95 1.65
N SER A 350 -5.32 -3.85 0.37
CA SER A 350 -6.45 -3.03 -0.07
C SER A 350 -7.67 -3.90 -0.36
N GLN A 351 -8.86 -3.29 -0.34
CA GLN A 351 -10.13 -3.94 -0.69
C GLN A 351 -11.05 -2.93 -1.38
N TRP A 352 -11.96 -3.43 -2.20
CA TRP A 352 -12.94 -2.63 -2.93
C TRP A 352 -14.28 -3.36 -3.01
N PRO A 353 -15.41 -2.65 -3.01
CA PRO A 353 -16.72 -3.28 -3.17
C PRO A 353 -16.82 -4.13 -4.44
N ALA A 354 -16.24 -3.66 -5.54
CA ALA A 354 -16.17 -4.40 -6.79
C ALA A 354 -14.75 -4.37 -7.33
N VAL A 355 -14.27 -5.49 -7.86
CA VAL A 355 -12.91 -5.62 -8.42
C VAL A 355 -12.97 -6.22 -9.81
N GLN A 356 -12.26 -5.59 -10.74
CA GLN A 356 -12.00 -6.14 -12.06
C GLN A 356 -10.65 -6.86 -12.08
N VAL A 357 -10.64 -8.16 -12.32
CA VAL A 357 -9.42 -8.97 -12.45
C VAL A 357 -9.13 -9.20 -13.93
N PHE A 358 -7.96 -8.82 -14.38
CA PHE A 358 -7.56 -8.95 -15.78
C PHE A 358 -6.98 -10.34 -16.06
N ALA A 359 -7.83 -11.31 -16.41
CA ALA A 359 -7.49 -12.69 -16.62
C ALA A 359 -6.39 -12.94 -17.66
N PRO A 360 -6.25 -12.17 -18.77
CA PRO A 360 -5.16 -12.38 -19.72
C PRO A 360 -3.76 -12.28 -19.12
N ASP A 361 -3.57 -11.47 -18.09
CA ASP A 361 -2.28 -11.39 -17.38
C ASP A 361 -2.02 -12.63 -16.52
N LEU A 362 -3.06 -13.17 -15.87
CA LEU A 362 -2.97 -14.41 -15.11
C LEU A 362 -2.70 -15.62 -16.04
N TYR A 363 -3.38 -15.66 -17.17
CA TYR A 363 -3.11 -16.66 -18.21
C TYR A 363 -1.66 -16.58 -18.72
N ALA A 364 -1.13 -15.37 -18.92
CA ALA A 364 0.27 -15.19 -19.30
C ALA A 364 1.24 -15.71 -18.22
N ALA A 365 0.93 -15.55 -16.94
CA ALA A 365 1.70 -16.10 -15.85
C ALA A 365 1.64 -17.64 -15.82
N ALA A 366 0.44 -18.22 -16.05
CA ALA A 366 0.24 -19.67 -16.14
C ALA A 366 1.04 -20.26 -17.31
N ARG A 367 0.92 -19.67 -18.51
CA ARG A 367 1.66 -20.09 -19.70
C ARG A 367 3.17 -19.99 -19.56
N ALA A 368 3.65 -19.02 -18.83
CA ALA A 368 5.08 -18.85 -18.55
C ALA A 368 5.63 -19.88 -17.55
N GLY A 369 4.76 -20.69 -16.93
CA GLY A 369 5.15 -21.72 -15.95
C GLY A 369 5.88 -21.13 -14.73
N ARG A 370 5.66 -19.83 -14.41
CA ARG A 370 6.36 -19.19 -13.30
C ARG A 370 5.86 -19.72 -11.97
N MET A 371 6.81 -19.96 -11.08
CA MET A 371 6.56 -20.38 -9.71
C MET A 371 6.82 -19.22 -8.73
N ASP A 372 6.11 -19.24 -7.62
CA ASP A 372 6.30 -18.34 -6.49
C ASP A 372 6.15 -19.15 -5.19
N ALA A 373 7.24 -19.24 -4.41
CA ALA A 373 7.31 -20.04 -3.19
C ALA A 373 6.68 -21.45 -3.34
N GLY A 374 7.16 -22.21 -4.31
CA GLY A 374 6.75 -23.60 -4.54
C GLY A 374 5.36 -23.79 -5.18
N GLN A 375 4.63 -22.73 -5.49
CA GLN A 375 3.32 -22.79 -6.15
C GLN A 375 3.31 -22.05 -7.48
N PRO A 376 2.43 -22.41 -8.43
CA PRO A 376 2.27 -21.63 -9.66
C PRO A 376 1.90 -20.18 -9.35
N LEU A 377 2.69 -19.24 -9.84
CA LEU A 377 2.51 -17.80 -9.59
C LEU A 377 1.10 -17.32 -9.92
N TRP A 378 0.49 -17.82 -11.01
CA TRP A 378 -0.85 -17.41 -11.42
C TRP A 378 -1.91 -17.70 -10.34
N LYS A 379 -1.78 -18.80 -9.57
CA LYS A 379 -2.72 -19.14 -8.49
C LYS A 379 -2.64 -18.12 -7.36
N ARG A 380 -1.44 -17.75 -6.94
CA ARG A 380 -1.24 -16.74 -5.90
C ARG A 380 -1.72 -15.36 -6.35
N LEU A 381 -1.45 -14.99 -7.61
CA LEU A 381 -1.96 -13.77 -8.21
C LEU A 381 -3.50 -13.77 -8.23
N ALA A 382 -4.12 -14.86 -8.69
CA ALA A 382 -5.57 -15.01 -8.72
C ALA A 382 -6.17 -14.92 -7.32
N TYR A 383 -5.59 -15.63 -6.35
CA TYR A 383 -6.04 -15.62 -4.95
C TYR A 383 -6.01 -14.20 -4.37
N VAL A 384 -4.88 -13.49 -4.49
CA VAL A 384 -4.77 -12.12 -4.00
C VAL A 384 -5.76 -11.21 -4.71
N ALA A 385 -5.89 -11.30 -6.03
CA ALA A 385 -6.79 -10.43 -6.79
C ALA A 385 -8.26 -10.64 -6.42
N ILE A 386 -8.72 -11.90 -6.33
CA ILE A 386 -10.09 -12.28 -6.00
C ILE A 386 -10.45 -11.85 -4.59
N THR A 387 -9.56 -12.07 -3.62
CA THR A 387 -9.79 -11.70 -2.22
C THR A 387 -9.77 -10.19 -1.95
N ARG A 388 -9.53 -9.35 -2.96
CA ARG A 388 -9.69 -7.89 -2.88
C ARG A 388 -11.14 -7.45 -3.06
N ALA A 389 -11.99 -8.29 -3.66
CA ALA A 389 -13.42 -8.00 -3.84
C ALA A 389 -14.19 -8.23 -2.54
N GLU A 390 -14.95 -7.23 -2.10
CA GLU A 390 -15.81 -7.33 -0.92
C GLU A 390 -17.19 -7.88 -1.30
N GLU A 391 -17.75 -7.40 -2.42
CA GLU A 391 -19.12 -7.69 -2.84
C GLU A 391 -19.20 -8.31 -4.23
N ARG A 392 -18.36 -7.86 -5.17
CA ARG A 392 -18.46 -8.28 -6.58
C ARG A 392 -17.11 -8.47 -7.24
N LEU A 393 -16.95 -9.63 -7.90
CA LEU A 393 -15.81 -9.99 -8.73
C LEU A 393 -16.18 -9.90 -10.21
N ILE A 394 -15.43 -9.12 -10.99
CA ILE A 394 -15.56 -9.05 -12.44
C ILE A 394 -14.31 -9.71 -13.05
N TRP A 395 -14.50 -10.84 -13.71
CA TRP A 395 -13.44 -11.58 -14.41
C TRP A 395 -13.37 -11.13 -15.87
N VAL A 396 -12.34 -10.33 -16.20
CA VAL A 396 -12.20 -9.74 -17.54
C VAL A 396 -11.36 -10.66 -18.42
N ARG A 397 -11.93 -11.14 -19.53
CA ARG A 397 -11.32 -12.17 -20.39
C ARG A 397 -10.52 -11.64 -21.57
N ARG A 398 -10.74 -10.40 -22.02
CA ARG A 398 -10.07 -9.84 -23.21
C ARG A 398 -9.44 -8.50 -22.94
N TYR A 399 -8.38 -8.23 -23.70
CA TYR A 399 -7.69 -6.94 -23.69
C TYR A 399 -8.52 -5.92 -24.52
N ALA A 400 -9.62 -5.47 -23.97
CA ALA A 400 -10.43 -4.42 -24.57
C ALA A 400 -11.03 -3.55 -23.47
N LEU A 401 -11.02 -2.24 -23.66
CA LEU A 401 -11.70 -1.28 -22.79
C LEU A 401 -13.08 -0.99 -23.34
N GLY A 402 -14.09 -1.01 -22.47
CA GLY A 402 -15.42 -0.52 -22.78
C GLY A 402 -15.38 1.00 -22.94
N ARG A 403 -16.24 1.56 -23.80
CA ARG A 403 -16.42 3.01 -23.84
C ARG A 403 -17.10 3.46 -22.55
N PRO A 404 -16.64 4.57 -21.94
CA PRO A 404 -17.31 5.11 -20.78
C PRO A 404 -18.74 5.53 -21.15
N LYS A 405 -19.67 5.25 -20.25
CA LYS A 405 -21.08 5.61 -20.39
C LYS A 405 -21.37 6.96 -19.75
N THR A 406 -20.56 7.30 -18.74
CA THR A 406 -20.64 8.55 -17.99
C THR A 406 -19.31 9.29 -18.09
N PRO A 407 -19.31 10.64 -18.19
CA PRO A 407 -18.08 11.41 -18.06
C PRO A 407 -17.50 11.22 -16.66
N LEU A 408 -16.18 11.43 -16.54
CA LEU A 408 -15.57 11.51 -15.21
C LEU A 408 -16.23 12.66 -14.43
N GLY A 409 -16.69 12.36 -13.22
CA GLY A 409 -17.41 13.29 -12.37
C GLY A 409 -16.92 13.20 -10.93
N ILE A 410 -17.33 14.18 -10.14
CA ILE A 410 -17.04 14.28 -8.70
C ILE A 410 -18.33 14.43 -7.86
N GLU A 411 -19.48 14.44 -8.51
CA GLU A 411 -20.78 14.71 -7.88
C GLU A 411 -21.26 13.53 -7.03
N ASP A 412 -20.92 12.31 -7.43
CA ASP A 412 -21.29 11.05 -6.78
C ASP A 412 -20.33 10.64 -5.64
N LEU A 413 -19.32 11.46 -5.36
CA LEU A 413 -18.36 11.13 -4.29
C LEU A 413 -19.01 11.32 -2.91
N PRO A 414 -18.94 10.31 -2.02
CA PRO A 414 -19.56 10.40 -0.71
C PRO A 414 -18.94 11.52 0.12
N SER A 415 -19.78 12.29 0.81
CA SER A 415 -19.32 13.38 1.68
C SER A 415 -18.59 12.85 2.93
N SER A 416 -18.96 11.65 3.39
CA SER A 416 -18.36 10.86 4.46
C SER A 416 -18.65 9.39 4.19
N VAL A 417 -17.80 8.50 4.68
CA VAL A 417 -18.12 7.06 4.70
C VAL A 417 -19.27 6.85 5.67
N PRO A 418 -20.37 6.16 5.28
CA PRO A 418 -21.33 5.71 6.27
C PRO A 418 -20.54 4.85 7.26
N ALA A 419 -20.63 5.17 8.56
CA ALA A 419 -20.04 4.34 9.59
C ALA A 419 -20.55 2.91 9.37
N ILE A 420 -19.67 1.99 9.04
CA ILE A 420 -19.99 0.56 9.04
C ILE A 420 -20.38 0.27 10.48
N GLY A 421 -21.69 0.18 10.70
CA GLY A 421 -22.27 -0.05 12.01
C GLY A 421 -21.79 -1.41 12.53
N LEU A 422 -20.69 -1.38 13.28
CA LEU A 422 -20.39 -2.43 14.23
C LEU A 422 -21.46 -2.30 15.31
N THR A 423 -22.56 -3.04 15.15
CA THR A 423 -23.47 -3.31 16.26
C THR A 423 -22.61 -3.92 17.36
N PRO A 424 -22.47 -3.28 18.54
CA PRO A 424 -21.77 -3.90 19.64
C PRO A 424 -22.49 -5.22 19.95
N PRO A 425 -21.77 -6.30 20.30
CA PRO A 425 -22.40 -7.54 20.68
C PRO A 425 -23.37 -7.23 21.81
N ALA A 426 -24.64 -7.67 21.64
CA ALA A 426 -25.66 -7.52 22.65
C ALA A 426 -25.08 -7.99 24.01
N SER A 427 -25.10 -7.10 24.99
CA SER A 427 -24.70 -7.42 26.35
C SER A 427 -25.49 -8.64 26.80
N SER A 428 -24.79 -9.75 26.98
CA SER A 428 -25.37 -10.94 27.61
C SER A 428 -25.82 -10.54 29.02
N SER A 429 -27.14 -10.42 29.20
CA SER A 429 -27.75 -10.32 30.50
C SER A 429 -27.32 -11.54 31.32
N ASN A 430 -26.57 -11.31 32.36
CA ASN A 430 -26.27 -12.29 33.39
C ASN A 430 -27.60 -12.80 33.97
N PRO A 431 -27.84 -14.11 34.07
CA PRO A 431 -28.94 -14.61 34.86
C PRO A 431 -28.64 -14.38 36.35
N GLU A 432 -29.59 -13.75 37.04
CA GLU A 432 -29.57 -13.52 38.47
C GLU A 432 -29.28 -14.82 39.24
N ALA A 433 -28.36 -14.73 40.19
CA ALA A 433 -28.11 -15.75 41.17
C ALA A 433 -29.31 -15.81 42.15
N PRO A 434 -29.80 -17.00 42.59
CA PRO A 434 -30.82 -17.08 43.58
C PRO A 434 -30.26 -16.67 44.97
N SER A 435 -30.94 -15.74 45.62
CA SER A 435 -30.68 -15.34 46.99
C SER A 435 -31.09 -16.41 47.98
N PRO A 436 -30.54 -16.40 49.24
CA PRO A 436 -30.50 -17.51 50.20
C PRO A 436 -31.83 -17.93 50.79
#